data_39b62a1617a4e7b6f10440482d08e15a
#
_entry.id   39b62a1617a4e7b6f10440482d08e15a
#
_cell.length_a   1.000
_cell.length_b   1.000
_cell.length_c   1.000
_cell.angle_alpha   90.00
_cell.angle_beta   90.00
_cell.angle_gamma   90.00
#
_symmetry.space_group_name_H-M   'P 1'
#
loop_
_entity.id
_entity.type
_entity.pdbx_description
1 polymer ?
#
loop_
_entity_poly.entity_id
_entity_poly.type
_entity_poly.pdbx_seq_one_letter_code
_entity_poly.pdbx_strand_id
1 'polypeptide(L)'
;MKLFEKIKNMIYRAARPAAGADDEKLLEWLGISRTPKKVLSEVTYFTCLKMLSETLAKMPIKFYQQTDRGVEEAKTNKAYELLKTRPNPQMTPSTFWATVENNRNHYGNAYVWIRREFNRMIYGGEIEIKDLWIMPSADTTIVIDDKGVFGDSGDIYYWYTDKYSGESYIFPSGDVLHFKTSMTFDGYSGAPVREILKATIEGGLESQNFLNNLYKGGLTARAVLQYTGDMSPKLEKALIARLEEYANGANNAGKFIPIPIGMKIEPLNIKLTDSQFFELKKYSALQIAGAFGIKPNQINDYEKSSYANSEMQNISFYIDTELFILKQYEEELDYKLLEPSDRRQGKYYKFNENVILRTDAKSQATILTGYVQNGIYTPNEARSYMNKPRKEGGDELICNGNYIKVAQIGIEEKKEGGGDNG
;
A
#
# COMPACT_ATOMS: atom_id res chain seq x y z
N MET A 1 17.64 18.62 25.29
CA MET A 1 16.52 18.13 26.10
C MET A 1 15.21 18.85 25.81
N LYS A 2 15.12 20.18 25.90
CA LYS A 2 13.87 20.94 25.61
C LYS A 2 13.34 20.78 24.18
N LEU A 3 14.20 20.65 23.16
CA LEU A 3 13.83 20.47 21.77
C LEU A 3 13.16 19.11 21.55
N PHE A 4 13.70 18.04 22.10
CA PHE A 4 13.15 16.68 22.03
C PHE A 4 11.80 16.56 22.73
N GLU A 5 11.61 17.23 23.86
CA GLU A 5 10.31 17.27 24.54
C GLU A 5 9.25 18.04 23.72
N LYS A 6 9.64 19.12 23.06
CA LYS A 6 8.76 19.85 22.15
C LYS A 6 8.36 18.99 20.93
N ILE A 7 9.32 18.31 20.31
CA ILE A 7 9.05 17.40 19.18
C ILE A 7 8.15 16.25 19.63
N LYS A 8 8.40 15.65 20.80
CA LYS A 8 7.55 14.61 21.40
C LYS A 8 6.10 15.10 21.57
N ASN A 9 5.92 16.28 22.15
CA ASN A 9 4.59 16.86 22.36
C ASN A 9 3.89 17.24 21.07
N MET A 10 4.63 17.56 20.04
CA MET A 10 4.16 17.97 18.73
C MET A 10 3.71 16.77 17.89
N ILE A 11 4.53 15.73 17.82
CA ILE A 11 4.17 14.46 17.19
C ILE A 11 2.99 13.82 17.94
N TYR A 12 2.94 13.96 19.27
CA TYR A 12 1.83 13.50 20.11
C TYR A 12 0.52 14.26 19.83
N ARG A 13 0.58 15.56 19.45
CA ARG A 13 -0.59 16.35 19.05
C ARG A 13 -1.04 16.01 17.63
N ALA A 14 -0.11 15.80 16.70
CA ALA A 14 -0.42 15.39 15.33
C ALA A 14 -1.01 13.97 15.26
N ALA A 15 -0.66 13.09 16.20
CA ALA A 15 -1.13 11.71 16.28
C ALA A 15 -2.46 11.53 17.04
N ARG A 16 -3.12 12.59 17.51
CA ARG A 16 -4.46 12.50 18.11
C ARG A 16 -5.53 12.88 17.09
N PRO A 17 -6.23 11.94 16.46
CA PRO A 17 -7.56 12.22 15.98
C PRO A 17 -8.45 12.39 17.21
N ALA A 18 -9.02 13.56 17.39
CA ALA A 18 -10.09 13.73 18.37
C ALA A 18 -11.26 12.81 17.92
N ALA A 19 -11.77 11.99 18.83
CA ALA A 19 -12.99 11.25 18.59
C ALA A 19 -14.10 12.27 18.19
N GLY A 20 -14.63 12.14 16.97
CA GLY A 20 -15.59 13.08 16.39
C GLY A 20 -14.98 14.16 15.48
N ALA A 21 -13.74 14.02 15.06
CA ALA A 21 -13.14 14.90 14.05
C ALA A 21 -13.75 14.61 12.68
N ASP A 22 -14.22 15.65 12.00
CA ASP A 22 -14.64 15.61 10.59
C ASP A 22 -13.60 14.89 9.73
N ASP A 23 -14.03 14.23 8.66
CA ASP A 23 -13.15 13.57 7.67
C ASP A 23 -12.00 14.48 7.22
N GLU A 24 -12.18 15.78 7.30
CA GLU A 24 -11.18 16.81 7.04
C GLU A 24 -9.93 16.72 7.92
N LYS A 25 -10.11 16.52 9.22
CA LYS A 25 -8.99 16.41 10.16
C LYS A 25 -8.27 15.07 10.06
N LEU A 26 -9.01 14.01 9.68
CA LEU A 26 -8.40 12.71 9.41
C LEU A 26 -7.53 12.77 8.14
N LEU A 27 -8.01 13.42 7.10
CA LEU A 27 -7.27 13.61 5.86
C LEU A 27 -6.06 14.56 6.06
N GLU A 28 -6.22 15.60 6.87
CA GLU A 28 -5.13 16.49 7.28
C GLU A 28 -4.10 15.76 8.16
N TRP A 29 -4.57 14.89 9.05
CA TRP A 29 -3.69 14.03 9.87
C TRP A 29 -2.90 13.03 9.02
N LEU A 30 -3.51 12.48 7.97
CA LEU A 30 -2.84 11.65 6.97
C LEU A 30 -1.91 12.46 6.05
N GLY A 31 -1.74 13.77 6.30
CA GLY A 31 -0.94 14.65 5.47
C GLY A 31 -1.56 14.96 4.11
N ILE A 32 -2.87 14.73 3.97
CA ILE A 32 -3.61 14.88 2.73
C ILE A 32 -4.19 16.30 2.68
N SER A 33 -3.62 17.21 1.88
CA SER A 33 -4.12 18.57 1.70
C SER A 33 -5.45 18.66 0.92
N ARG A 34 -6.12 19.83 0.92
CA ARG A 34 -7.49 20.02 0.36
C ARG A 34 -7.72 19.53 -1.07
N THR A 35 -6.70 19.53 -1.92
CA THR A 35 -6.78 18.98 -3.29
C THR A 35 -6.98 17.45 -3.29
N PRO A 36 -6.41 16.69 -2.36
CA PRO A 36 -6.53 15.24 -2.26
C PRO A 36 -7.92 14.68 -1.95
N LYS A 37 -8.84 15.44 -1.36
CA LYS A 37 -10.22 14.96 -1.15
C LYS A 37 -10.85 14.48 -2.46
N LYS A 38 -10.64 15.21 -3.56
CA LYS A 38 -11.13 14.80 -4.88
C LYS A 38 -10.45 13.52 -5.36
N VAL A 39 -9.13 13.43 -5.21
CA VAL A 39 -8.35 12.26 -5.67
C VAL A 39 -8.72 11.00 -4.89
N LEU A 40 -8.84 11.07 -3.56
CA LEU A 40 -9.25 9.93 -2.74
C LEU A 40 -10.72 9.55 -2.91
N SER A 41 -11.56 10.43 -3.42
CA SER A 41 -12.96 10.10 -3.73
C SER A 41 -13.11 9.30 -5.03
N GLU A 42 -12.05 9.16 -5.83
CA GLU A 42 -12.03 8.20 -6.92
C GLU A 42 -11.82 6.80 -6.34
N VAL A 43 -12.83 5.94 -6.53
CA VAL A 43 -12.96 4.64 -5.85
C VAL A 43 -11.80 3.70 -6.21
N THR A 44 -11.37 3.68 -7.46
CA THR A 44 -10.31 2.78 -7.92
C THR A 44 -8.96 3.21 -7.34
N TYR A 45 -8.68 4.51 -7.34
CA TYR A 45 -7.46 5.05 -6.73
C TYR A 45 -7.37 4.71 -5.24
N PHE A 46 -8.47 4.94 -4.50
CA PHE A 46 -8.56 4.56 -3.09
C PHE A 46 -8.35 3.05 -2.88
N THR A 47 -9.00 2.22 -3.72
CA THR A 47 -8.88 0.76 -3.65
C THR A 47 -7.43 0.31 -3.87
N CYS A 48 -6.73 0.92 -4.83
CA CYS A 48 -5.33 0.62 -5.10
C CYS A 48 -4.42 0.97 -3.91
N LEU A 49 -4.56 2.16 -3.34
CA LEU A 49 -3.83 2.55 -2.12
C LEU A 49 -4.08 1.58 -0.98
N LYS A 50 -5.35 1.24 -0.73
CA LYS A 50 -5.76 0.30 0.30
C LYS A 50 -5.13 -1.08 0.09
N MET A 51 -5.18 -1.61 -1.14
CA MET A 51 -4.64 -2.93 -1.46
C MET A 51 -3.14 -3.02 -1.18
N LEU A 52 -2.34 -2.09 -1.68
CA LEU A 52 -0.89 -2.07 -1.45
C LEU A 52 -0.57 -1.92 0.04
N SER A 53 -1.22 -0.97 0.70
CA SER A 53 -0.97 -0.69 2.12
C SER A 53 -1.34 -1.84 3.03
N GLU A 54 -2.48 -2.49 2.80
CA GLU A 54 -2.90 -3.65 3.57
C GLU A 54 -2.06 -4.89 3.26
N THR A 55 -1.58 -5.04 2.01
CA THR A 55 -0.73 -6.17 1.62
C THR A 55 0.59 -6.12 2.35
N LEU A 56 1.28 -4.98 2.34
CA LEU A 56 2.50 -4.79 3.12
C LEU A 56 2.24 -4.99 4.63
N ALA A 57 1.19 -4.38 5.16
CA ALA A 57 0.88 -4.40 6.59
C ALA A 57 0.50 -5.79 7.13
N LYS A 58 0.06 -6.70 6.28
CA LYS A 58 -0.26 -8.11 6.64
C LYS A 58 0.99 -8.96 6.80
N MET A 59 2.13 -8.55 6.25
CA MET A 59 3.38 -9.31 6.31
C MET A 59 4.13 -8.99 7.60
N PRO A 60 4.27 -9.96 8.53
CA PRO A 60 5.07 -9.72 9.72
C PRO A 60 6.55 -9.68 9.37
N ILE A 61 7.25 -8.74 9.97
CA ILE A 61 8.70 -8.65 9.84
C ILE A 61 9.37 -9.72 10.70
N LYS A 62 10.46 -10.29 10.21
CA LYS A 62 11.32 -11.27 10.86
C LYS A 62 12.74 -10.74 10.90
N PHE A 63 13.51 -11.25 11.86
CA PHE A 63 14.92 -10.91 12.03
C PHE A 63 15.76 -12.16 11.93
N TYR A 64 16.65 -12.19 10.95
CA TYR A 64 17.48 -13.35 10.61
C TYR A 64 18.95 -13.04 10.68
N GLN A 65 19.73 -14.11 10.78
CA GLN A 65 21.17 -14.08 10.68
C GLN A 65 21.65 -15.14 9.69
N GLN A 66 22.46 -14.76 8.72
CA GLN A 66 23.16 -15.69 7.86
C GLN A 66 24.36 -16.25 8.61
N THR A 67 24.42 -17.56 8.77
CA THR A 67 25.50 -18.29 9.40
C THR A 67 26.13 -19.28 8.41
N ASP A 68 27.26 -19.88 8.76
CA ASP A 68 27.88 -20.93 7.95
C ASP A 68 26.98 -22.19 7.80
N ARG A 69 25.99 -22.32 8.68
CA ARG A 69 25.00 -23.44 8.67
C ARG A 69 23.71 -23.09 7.93
N GLY A 70 23.60 -21.89 7.40
CA GLY A 70 22.41 -21.37 6.74
C GLY A 70 21.78 -20.18 7.44
N VAL A 71 20.49 -19.96 7.20
CA VAL A 71 19.74 -18.84 7.79
C VAL A 71 19.10 -19.29 9.09
N GLU A 72 19.37 -18.56 10.16
CA GLU A 72 18.80 -18.79 11.50
C GLU A 72 18.03 -17.54 11.97
N GLU A 73 17.04 -17.71 12.86
CA GLU A 73 16.41 -16.56 13.52
C GLU A 73 17.44 -15.89 14.45
N ALA A 74 17.69 -14.59 14.22
CA ALA A 74 18.63 -13.82 15.01
C ALA A 74 18.06 -13.52 16.41
N LYS A 75 18.98 -13.30 17.37
CA LYS A 75 18.59 -12.82 18.70
C LYS A 75 17.91 -11.46 18.57
N THR A 76 16.81 -11.30 19.30
CA THR A 76 16.04 -10.05 19.36
C THR A 76 16.92 -8.85 19.69
N ASN A 77 16.75 -7.77 18.94
CA ASN A 77 17.27 -6.45 19.25
C ASN A 77 16.13 -5.44 19.47
N LYS A 78 16.46 -4.27 20.00
CA LYS A 78 15.46 -3.26 20.33
C LYS A 78 14.63 -2.80 19.13
N ALA A 79 15.27 -2.60 17.98
CA ALA A 79 14.59 -2.19 16.76
C ALA A 79 13.59 -3.26 16.28
N TYR A 80 13.97 -4.53 16.32
CA TYR A 80 13.07 -5.64 15.97
C TYR A 80 11.86 -5.73 16.91
N GLU A 81 12.07 -5.53 18.20
CA GLU A 81 10.97 -5.51 19.18
C GLU A 81 9.96 -4.41 18.86
N LEU A 82 10.44 -3.21 18.51
CA LEU A 82 9.58 -2.11 18.08
C LEU A 82 8.79 -2.45 16.81
N LEU A 83 9.47 -2.95 15.80
CA LEU A 83 8.86 -3.32 14.52
C LEU A 83 7.82 -4.43 14.67
N LYS A 84 8.06 -5.39 15.58
CA LYS A 84 7.19 -6.54 15.81
C LYS A 84 6.02 -6.23 16.73
N THR A 85 6.24 -5.43 17.78
CA THR A 85 5.27 -5.26 18.87
C THR A 85 4.56 -3.92 18.79
N ARG A 86 5.30 -2.81 18.84
CA ARG A 86 4.78 -1.44 18.71
C ARG A 86 5.89 -0.48 18.31
N PRO A 87 5.85 0.06 17.09
CA PRO A 87 6.81 1.06 16.64
C PRO A 87 6.81 2.33 17.52
N ASN A 88 5.62 2.71 18.02
CA ASN A 88 5.42 3.81 18.96
C ASN A 88 4.17 3.54 19.83
N PRO A 89 3.95 4.27 20.93
CA PRO A 89 2.81 4.04 21.83
C PRO A 89 1.42 4.19 21.17
N GLN A 90 1.32 4.85 20.02
CA GLN A 90 0.04 5.16 19.36
C GLN A 90 -0.37 4.14 18.31
N MET A 91 0.61 3.42 17.70
CA MET A 91 0.36 2.62 16.50
C MET A 91 0.71 1.15 16.71
N THR A 92 -0.14 0.27 16.19
CA THR A 92 0.22 -1.13 15.97
C THR A 92 1.15 -1.25 14.76
N PRO A 93 1.95 -2.30 14.61
CA PRO A 93 2.79 -2.51 13.42
C PRO A 93 2.00 -2.47 12.12
N SER A 94 0.82 -3.08 12.09
CA SER A 94 -0.03 -3.09 10.89
C SER A 94 -0.49 -1.69 10.51
N THR A 95 -0.97 -0.89 11.48
CA THR A 95 -1.36 0.50 11.21
C THR A 95 -0.16 1.35 10.78
N PHE A 96 0.98 1.13 11.41
CA PHE A 96 2.22 1.85 11.09
C PHE A 96 2.64 1.59 9.63
N TRP A 97 2.78 0.34 9.23
CA TRP A 97 3.20 -0.02 7.87
C TRP A 97 2.17 0.37 6.81
N ALA A 98 0.87 0.20 7.10
CA ALA A 98 -0.18 0.67 6.21
C ALA A 98 -0.09 2.20 5.99
N THR A 99 0.18 2.97 7.04
CA THR A 99 0.30 4.43 6.92
C THR A 99 1.57 4.83 6.15
N VAL A 100 2.70 4.17 6.40
CA VAL A 100 3.95 4.40 5.65
C VAL A 100 3.72 4.14 4.17
N GLU A 101 3.13 2.99 3.80
CA GLU A 101 2.90 2.61 2.41
C GLU A 101 1.87 3.52 1.73
N ASN A 102 0.82 3.96 2.44
CA ASN A 102 -0.11 4.98 1.93
C ASN A 102 0.59 6.28 1.59
N ASN A 103 1.45 6.77 2.49
CA ASN A 103 2.22 7.99 2.25
C ASN A 103 3.17 7.83 1.06
N ARG A 104 3.88 6.70 0.98
CA ARG A 104 4.79 6.40 -0.12
C ARG A 104 4.08 6.45 -1.47
N ASN A 105 2.95 5.78 -1.61
CA ASN A 105 2.21 5.74 -2.87
C ASN A 105 1.55 7.09 -3.19
N HIS A 106 0.98 7.76 -2.19
CA HIS A 106 0.25 9.00 -2.42
C HIS A 106 1.17 10.20 -2.69
N TYR A 107 2.25 10.34 -1.93
CA TYR A 107 3.18 11.47 -2.03
C TYR A 107 4.48 11.15 -2.78
N GLY A 108 4.67 9.89 -3.19
CA GLY A 108 5.92 9.42 -3.79
C GLY A 108 6.99 9.09 -2.75
N ASN A 109 6.84 9.57 -1.53
CA ASN A 109 7.82 9.44 -0.45
C ASN A 109 7.11 9.23 0.89
N ALA A 110 7.69 8.41 1.76
CA ALA A 110 7.29 8.29 3.15
C ALA A 110 8.50 8.40 4.05
N TYR A 111 8.35 9.10 5.15
CA TYR A 111 9.42 9.39 6.08
C TYR A 111 9.07 8.90 7.47
N VAL A 112 10.02 8.24 8.13
CA VAL A 112 9.89 7.77 9.50
C VAL A 112 11.08 8.23 10.31
N TRP A 113 10.82 9.03 11.32
CA TRP A 113 11.84 9.47 12.26
C TRP A 113 12.21 8.35 13.22
N ILE A 114 13.49 8.02 13.29
CA ILE A 114 14.10 7.10 14.24
C ILE A 114 14.47 7.93 15.47
N ARG A 115 13.61 7.91 16.48
CA ARG A 115 13.92 8.63 17.70
C ARG A 115 14.90 7.83 18.54
N ARG A 116 16.08 8.41 18.78
CA ARG A 116 17.12 7.83 19.60
C ARG A 116 17.19 8.51 20.95
N GLU A 117 17.55 7.76 21.98
CA GLU A 117 17.76 8.25 23.34
C GLU A 117 19.14 7.81 23.81
N PHE A 118 19.85 8.74 24.49
CA PHE A 118 21.15 8.43 25.07
C PHE A 118 20.94 7.90 26.48
N ASN A 119 21.26 6.65 26.70
CA ASN A 119 21.24 6.01 28.02
C ASN A 119 22.62 6.11 28.65
N ARG A 120 22.70 6.91 29.72
CA ARG A 120 23.94 7.09 30.44
C ARG A 120 24.20 5.86 31.33
N MET A 121 25.36 5.24 31.15
CA MET A 121 25.88 4.17 32.01
C MET A 121 26.96 4.71 32.97
N ILE A 122 27.39 3.90 33.99
CA ILE A 122 28.43 4.28 34.95
C ILE A 122 29.75 4.61 34.20
N TYR A 123 30.08 3.90 33.17
CA TYR A 123 31.25 4.10 32.30
C TYR A 123 30.83 4.32 30.86
N GLY A 124 30.41 5.56 30.53
CA GLY A 124 30.02 5.92 29.19
C GLY A 124 28.49 6.02 28.98
N GLY A 125 28.01 5.57 27.86
CA GLY A 125 26.58 5.55 27.51
C GLY A 125 26.35 4.94 26.16
N GLU A 126 25.13 4.54 25.90
CA GLU A 126 24.69 3.91 24.65
C GLU A 126 23.55 4.73 24.04
N ILE A 127 23.58 4.86 22.71
CA ILE A 127 22.48 5.46 21.96
C ILE A 127 21.56 4.35 21.50
N GLU A 128 20.36 4.29 22.07
CA GLU A 128 19.37 3.29 21.72
C GLU A 128 18.21 3.89 20.92
N ILE A 129 17.61 3.08 20.07
CA ILE A 129 16.38 3.43 19.39
C ILE A 129 15.24 3.34 20.40
N LYS A 130 14.55 4.46 20.62
CA LYS A 130 13.44 4.55 21.57
C LYS A 130 12.11 4.15 20.93
N ASP A 131 11.80 4.73 19.78
CA ASP A 131 10.58 4.50 19.00
C ASP A 131 10.71 5.07 17.57
N LEU A 132 9.73 4.75 16.74
CA LEU A 132 9.65 5.16 15.33
C LEU A 132 8.39 5.98 15.11
N TRP A 133 8.52 7.15 14.49
CA TRP A 133 7.41 8.06 14.24
C TRP A 133 7.29 8.42 12.76
N ILE A 134 6.08 8.30 12.22
CA ILE A 134 5.81 8.73 10.85
C ILE A 134 5.84 10.25 10.80
N MET A 135 6.62 10.79 9.89
CA MET A 135 6.64 12.21 9.57
C MET A 135 5.65 12.48 8.45
N PRO A 136 4.75 13.47 8.58
CA PRO A 136 3.82 13.81 7.51
C PRO A 136 4.54 14.14 6.20
N SER A 137 4.33 13.33 5.17
CA SER A 137 5.05 13.48 3.89
C SER A 137 4.71 14.77 3.14
N ALA A 138 3.50 15.32 3.39
CA ALA A 138 3.12 16.62 2.82
C ALA A 138 3.91 17.81 3.39
N ASP A 139 4.48 17.65 4.58
CA ASP A 139 5.13 18.72 5.36
C ASP A 139 6.63 18.47 5.52
N THR A 140 7.14 17.42 4.87
CA THR A 140 8.54 17.03 4.91
C THR A 140 9.17 17.25 3.54
N THR A 141 10.26 17.99 3.49
CA THR A 141 11.01 18.29 2.27
C THR A 141 12.44 17.76 2.39
N ILE A 142 12.96 17.19 1.31
CA ILE A 142 14.36 16.76 1.22
C ILE A 142 15.21 17.98 0.92
N VAL A 143 16.26 18.18 1.70
CA VAL A 143 17.24 19.26 1.54
C VAL A 143 18.62 18.63 1.37
N ILE A 144 19.32 19.05 0.33
CA ILE A 144 20.71 18.65 0.07
C ILE A 144 21.60 19.83 0.47
N ASP A 145 22.55 19.57 1.34
CA ASP A 145 23.49 20.58 1.80
C ASP A 145 24.62 20.76 0.75
N ASP A 146 24.39 21.63 -0.21
CA ASP A 146 25.35 21.91 -1.30
C ASP A 146 26.61 22.67 -0.83
N LYS A 147 26.56 23.29 0.33
CA LYS A 147 27.62 24.17 0.88
C LYS A 147 28.30 23.63 2.13
N GLY A 148 27.84 22.53 2.69
CA GLY A 148 28.36 22.01 3.95
C GLY A 148 27.99 22.89 5.16
N VAL A 149 26.78 23.45 5.19
CA VAL A 149 26.32 24.32 6.30
C VAL A 149 25.93 23.49 7.51
N PHE A 150 25.36 22.30 7.31
CA PHE A 150 24.87 21.42 8.35
C PHE A 150 25.76 20.20 8.59
N GLY A 151 26.59 19.84 7.60
CA GLY A 151 27.50 18.70 7.61
C GLY A 151 28.48 18.76 6.46
N ASP A 152 28.73 17.62 5.82
CA ASP A 152 29.54 17.58 4.62
C ASP A 152 28.73 18.00 3.39
N SER A 153 29.42 18.59 2.41
CA SER A 153 28.75 18.97 1.15
C SER A 153 28.20 17.74 0.44
N GLY A 154 26.89 17.76 0.13
CA GLY A 154 26.16 16.65 -0.45
C GLY A 154 25.34 15.83 0.56
N ASP A 155 25.45 16.16 1.86
CA ASP A 155 24.64 15.51 2.88
C ASP A 155 23.15 15.79 2.70
N ILE A 156 22.33 14.77 3.01
CA ILE A 156 20.88 14.84 2.90
C ILE A 156 20.29 15.09 4.28
N TYR A 157 19.40 16.07 4.35
CA TYR A 157 18.60 16.40 5.51
C TYR A 157 17.12 16.40 5.16
N TYR A 158 16.28 16.16 6.16
CA TYR A 158 14.83 16.22 6.03
C TYR A 158 14.32 17.42 6.82
N TRP A 159 13.74 18.36 6.11
CA TRP A 159 13.13 19.56 6.69
C TRP A 159 11.66 19.28 6.92
N TYR A 160 11.23 19.28 8.15
CA TYR A 160 9.84 19.12 8.56
C TYR A 160 9.33 20.42 9.16
N THR A 161 8.17 20.90 8.69
CA THR A 161 7.50 22.09 9.24
C THR A 161 6.18 21.66 9.87
N ASP A 162 6.03 21.92 11.17
CA ASP A 162 4.77 21.66 11.86
C ASP A 162 3.72 22.73 11.51
N LYS A 163 2.62 22.31 10.93
CA LYS A 163 1.50 23.19 10.54
C LYS A 163 0.84 23.90 11.71
N TYR A 164 0.87 23.31 12.89
CA TYR A 164 0.17 23.84 14.06
C TYR A 164 1.01 24.86 14.82
N SER A 165 2.30 24.63 14.99
CA SER A 165 3.21 25.52 15.68
C SER A 165 3.94 26.48 14.74
N GLY A 166 4.02 26.18 13.44
CA GLY A 166 4.84 26.87 12.46
C GLY A 166 6.34 26.66 12.66
N GLU A 167 6.75 25.80 13.61
CA GLU A 167 8.15 25.52 13.87
C GLU A 167 8.70 24.53 12.83
N SER A 168 9.95 24.76 12.42
CA SER A 168 10.64 23.86 11.47
C SER A 168 11.76 23.09 12.17
N TYR A 169 11.94 21.86 11.77
CA TYR A 169 12.93 20.93 12.31
C TYR A 169 13.72 20.30 11.18
N ILE A 170 15.01 20.09 11.43
CA ILE A 170 15.92 19.46 10.47
C ILE A 170 16.39 18.15 11.08
N PHE A 171 16.27 17.08 10.32
CA PHE A 171 16.69 15.74 10.69
C PHE A 171 17.79 15.26 9.73
N PRO A 172 18.91 14.73 10.23
CA PRO A 172 19.92 14.12 9.41
C PRO A 172 19.41 12.82 8.78
N SER A 173 19.97 12.46 7.63
CA SER A 173 19.53 11.26 6.89
C SER A 173 19.64 9.95 7.68
N GLY A 174 20.59 9.85 8.61
CA GLY A 174 20.75 8.69 9.48
C GLY A 174 19.64 8.49 10.52
N ASP A 175 18.84 9.53 10.77
CA ASP A 175 17.74 9.48 11.75
C ASP A 175 16.36 9.39 11.10
N VAL A 176 16.29 9.22 9.78
CA VAL A 176 15.02 9.11 9.05
C VAL A 176 15.06 7.92 8.09
N LEU A 177 14.12 6.97 8.26
CA LEU A 177 13.85 5.97 7.21
C LEU A 177 13.11 6.67 6.09
N HIS A 178 13.59 6.52 4.87
CA HIS A 178 12.99 7.13 3.70
C HIS A 178 12.60 6.08 2.67
N PHE A 179 11.30 5.85 2.55
CA PHE A 179 10.73 4.94 1.56
C PHE A 179 10.16 5.74 0.39
N LYS A 180 10.58 5.42 -0.82
CA LYS A 180 10.19 6.14 -2.03
C LYS A 180 9.57 5.22 -3.07
N THR A 181 8.79 5.78 -4.00
CA THR A 181 8.27 5.02 -5.14
C THR A 181 9.42 4.56 -6.05
N SER A 182 9.16 3.54 -6.86
CA SER A 182 10.15 3.03 -7.82
C SER A 182 10.55 4.05 -8.88
N MET A 183 9.66 5.01 -9.17
CA MET A 183 9.93 6.06 -10.15
C MET A 183 10.65 7.22 -9.47
N THR A 184 11.96 7.31 -9.68
CA THR A 184 12.80 8.42 -9.23
C THR A 184 13.70 8.86 -10.37
N PHE A 185 13.94 10.17 -10.52
CA PHE A 185 14.79 10.73 -11.57
C PHE A 185 16.13 11.22 -11.04
N ASP A 186 16.17 11.56 -9.75
CA ASP A 186 17.35 12.10 -9.06
C ASP A 186 17.96 11.09 -8.05
N GLY A 187 17.29 9.98 -7.80
CA GLY A 187 17.65 8.99 -6.78
C GLY A 187 17.29 9.41 -5.34
N TYR A 188 16.90 10.66 -5.13
CA TYR A 188 16.59 11.21 -3.80
C TYR A 188 15.10 11.22 -3.53
N SER A 189 14.28 11.59 -4.50
CA SER A 189 12.84 11.75 -4.36
C SER A 189 12.08 10.80 -5.28
N GLY A 190 11.06 10.14 -4.76
CA GLY A 190 10.13 9.34 -5.55
C GLY A 190 9.01 10.19 -6.14
N ALA A 191 8.62 9.90 -7.38
CA ALA A 191 7.51 10.59 -8.03
C ALA A 191 6.16 10.10 -7.48
N PRO A 192 5.23 10.98 -7.11
CA PRO A 192 3.91 10.59 -6.64
C PRO A 192 3.05 10.06 -7.80
N VAL A 193 2.50 8.86 -7.64
CA VAL A 193 1.66 8.21 -8.67
C VAL A 193 0.42 9.05 -9.00
N ARG A 194 -0.11 9.79 -8.03
CA ARG A 194 -1.25 10.69 -8.22
C ARG A 194 -1.02 11.79 -9.27
N GLU A 195 0.22 12.31 -9.38
CA GLU A 195 0.54 13.35 -10.37
C GLU A 195 0.53 12.77 -11.80
N ILE A 196 1.01 11.53 -11.94
CA ILE A 196 1.01 10.80 -13.21
C ILE A 196 -0.43 10.50 -13.65
N LEU A 197 -1.27 10.09 -12.70
CA LEU A 197 -2.67 9.71 -12.94
C LEU A 197 -3.64 10.88 -12.89
N LYS A 198 -3.19 12.12 -12.68
CA LYS A 198 -4.05 13.28 -12.43
C LYS A 198 -5.16 13.42 -13.46
N ALA A 199 -4.84 13.39 -14.74
CA ALA A 199 -5.82 13.54 -15.82
C ALA A 199 -6.84 12.38 -15.83
N THR A 200 -6.41 11.14 -15.57
CA THR A 200 -7.29 9.96 -15.53
C THR A 200 -8.24 10.04 -14.33
N ILE A 201 -7.74 10.45 -13.17
CA ILE A 201 -8.53 10.59 -11.93
C ILE A 201 -9.55 11.72 -12.08
N GLU A 202 -9.14 12.90 -12.58
CA GLU A 202 -10.03 14.03 -12.82
C GLU A 202 -11.11 13.68 -13.85
N GLY A 203 -10.74 13.00 -14.94
CA GLY A 203 -11.69 12.50 -15.93
C GLY A 203 -12.71 11.51 -15.34
N GLY A 204 -12.27 10.61 -14.47
CA GLY A 204 -13.14 9.68 -13.75
C GLY A 204 -14.16 10.38 -12.85
N LEU A 205 -13.70 11.39 -12.10
CA LEU A 205 -14.55 12.21 -11.23
C LEU A 205 -15.56 13.03 -12.01
N GLU A 206 -15.14 13.69 -13.09
CA GLU A 206 -16.06 14.45 -13.94
C GLU A 206 -17.10 13.56 -14.63
N SER A 207 -16.70 12.37 -15.07
CA SER A 207 -17.63 11.37 -15.59
C SER A 207 -18.67 10.95 -14.55
N GLN A 208 -18.26 10.77 -13.28
CA GLN A 208 -19.18 10.46 -12.19
C GLN A 208 -20.11 11.64 -11.88
N ASN A 209 -19.60 12.87 -11.89
CA ASN A 209 -20.40 14.08 -11.71
C ASN A 209 -21.43 14.23 -12.83
N PHE A 210 -21.04 13.98 -14.07
CA PHE A 210 -21.96 13.98 -15.21
C PHE A 210 -23.12 12.99 -15.03
N LEU A 211 -22.82 11.76 -14.64
CA LEU A 211 -23.85 10.76 -14.33
C LEU A 211 -24.75 11.19 -13.16
N ASN A 212 -24.16 11.68 -12.09
CA ASN A 212 -24.93 12.13 -10.93
C ASN A 212 -25.90 13.26 -11.31
N ASN A 213 -25.44 14.19 -12.17
CA ASN A 213 -26.28 15.26 -12.68
C ASN A 213 -27.37 14.75 -13.64
N LEU A 214 -27.03 13.76 -14.47
CA LEU A 214 -28.00 13.10 -15.34
C LEU A 214 -29.10 12.41 -14.54
N TYR A 215 -28.76 11.67 -13.47
CA TYR A 215 -29.73 11.01 -12.60
C TYR A 215 -30.54 11.99 -11.74
N LYS A 216 -29.93 13.10 -11.28
CA LYS A 216 -30.65 14.14 -10.49
C LYS A 216 -31.58 14.97 -11.34
N GLY A 217 -31.20 15.27 -12.57
CA GLY A 217 -31.98 16.06 -13.52
C GLY A 217 -33.07 15.29 -14.25
N GLY A 218 -33.17 13.96 -14.03
CA GLY A 218 -34.00 13.08 -14.85
C GLY A 218 -33.36 12.83 -16.22
N LEU A 219 -33.80 11.77 -16.88
CA LEU A 219 -33.35 11.38 -18.24
C LEU A 219 -33.77 12.40 -19.35
N THR A 220 -34.21 13.58 -18.96
CA THR A 220 -34.60 14.62 -19.90
C THR A 220 -33.36 15.26 -20.48
N ALA A 221 -32.94 14.67 -21.57
CA ALA A 221 -31.95 15.19 -22.48
C ALA A 221 -32.15 16.69 -22.72
N ARG A 222 -31.05 17.40 -22.90
CA ARG A 222 -31.05 18.72 -23.55
C ARG A 222 -31.96 18.62 -24.77
N ALA A 223 -32.98 19.40 -24.78
CA ALA A 223 -33.90 19.44 -25.91
C ALA A 223 -33.69 20.71 -26.71
N VAL A 224 -33.79 20.63 -28.00
CA VAL A 224 -33.82 21.81 -28.86
C VAL A 224 -35.27 22.28 -28.93
N LEU A 225 -35.53 23.50 -28.53
CA LEU A 225 -36.82 24.15 -28.69
C LEU A 225 -36.82 24.86 -30.04
N GLN A 226 -37.60 24.35 -30.97
CA GLN A 226 -37.84 25.00 -32.27
C GLN A 226 -39.15 25.80 -32.18
N TYR A 227 -39.13 27.03 -32.62
CA TYR A 227 -40.32 27.88 -32.70
C TYR A 227 -40.35 28.64 -34.04
N THR A 228 -41.54 28.87 -34.53
CA THR A 228 -41.79 29.64 -35.77
C THR A 228 -42.20 31.04 -35.41
N GLY A 229 -41.41 32.04 -35.80
CA GLY A 229 -41.66 33.46 -35.57
C GLY A 229 -40.63 34.12 -34.65
N ASP A 230 -40.68 35.46 -34.59
CA ASP A 230 -39.80 36.24 -33.71
C ASP A 230 -40.32 36.24 -32.26
N MET A 231 -39.48 35.83 -31.35
CA MET A 231 -39.77 35.83 -29.92
C MET A 231 -38.91 36.88 -29.21
N SER A 232 -39.50 37.67 -28.34
CA SER A 232 -38.73 38.65 -27.56
C SER A 232 -37.85 37.87 -26.55
N PRO A 233 -36.60 38.36 -26.27
CA PRO A 233 -35.68 37.73 -25.34
C PRO A 233 -36.25 37.54 -23.93
N LYS A 234 -37.23 38.33 -23.54
CA LYS A 234 -37.91 38.25 -22.24
C LYS A 234 -38.91 37.07 -22.21
N LEU A 235 -39.60 36.84 -23.32
CA LEU A 235 -40.56 35.75 -23.45
C LEU A 235 -39.82 34.40 -23.57
N GLU A 236 -38.70 34.38 -24.29
CA GLU A 236 -37.81 33.22 -24.43
C GLU A 236 -37.29 32.75 -23.06
N LYS A 237 -36.72 33.66 -22.26
CA LYS A 237 -36.26 33.34 -20.90
C LYS A 237 -37.38 32.82 -20.00
N ALA A 238 -38.56 33.43 -20.05
CA ALA A 238 -39.70 32.97 -19.27
C ALA A 238 -40.20 31.57 -19.68
N LEU A 239 -40.18 31.30 -20.97
CA LEU A 239 -40.55 30.00 -21.51
C LEU A 239 -39.54 28.89 -21.13
N ILE A 240 -38.23 29.18 -21.28
CA ILE A 240 -37.18 28.27 -20.89
C ILE A 240 -37.29 27.93 -19.39
N ALA A 241 -37.43 28.93 -18.52
CA ALA A 241 -37.58 28.73 -17.09
C ALA A 241 -38.80 27.88 -16.74
N ARG A 242 -39.90 28.07 -17.45
CA ARG A 242 -41.11 27.26 -17.25
C ARG A 242 -40.98 25.81 -17.75
N LEU A 243 -40.27 25.62 -18.85
CA LEU A 243 -39.96 24.26 -19.36
C LEU A 243 -38.99 23.53 -18.44
N GLU A 244 -38.00 24.23 -17.91
CA GLU A 244 -37.06 23.68 -16.91
C GLU A 244 -37.79 23.30 -15.61
N GLU A 245 -38.76 24.09 -15.15
CA GLU A 245 -39.58 23.75 -13.97
C GLU A 245 -40.38 22.46 -14.18
N TYR A 246 -40.91 22.22 -15.38
CA TYR A 246 -41.60 20.97 -15.71
C TYR A 246 -40.65 19.80 -15.97
N ALA A 247 -39.49 20.06 -16.54
CA ALA A 247 -38.51 19.05 -16.91
C ALA A 247 -37.67 18.56 -15.72
N ASN A 248 -37.48 19.41 -14.72
CA ASN A 248 -36.64 19.10 -13.57
C ASN A 248 -37.45 18.62 -12.35
N GLY A 249 -36.96 17.56 -11.72
CA GLY A 249 -37.44 17.04 -10.45
C GLY A 249 -38.16 15.70 -10.51
N ALA A 250 -37.88 14.82 -9.57
CA ALA A 250 -38.44 13.49 -9.44
C ALA A 250 -40.00 13.48 -9.37
N ASN A 251 -40.59 14.57 -8.89
CA ASN A 251 -42.05 14.72 -8.75
C ASN A 251 -42.75 15.03 -10.09
N ASN A 252 -42.00 15.36 -11.16
CA ASN A 252 -42.56 15.70 -12.47
C ASN A 252 -42.37 14.56 -13.49
N ALA A 253 -41.72 13.49 -13.11
CA ALA A 253 -41.52 12.32 -13.96
C ALA A 253 -42.88 11.75 -14.40
N GLY A 254 -43.11 11.69 -15.71
CA GLY A 254 -44.40 11.21 -16.28
C GLY A 254 -45.49 12.24 -16.47
N LYS A 255 -45.27 13.52 -16.15
CA LYS A 255 -46.25 14.59 -16.42
C LYS A 255 -46.15 15.11 -17.84
N PHE A 256 -47.27 15.53 -18.42
CA PHE A 256 -47.30 16.16 -19.73
C PHE A 256 -46.78 17.61 -19.66
N ILE A 257 -45.92 17.97 -20.59
CA ILE A 257 -45.42 19.36 -20.73
C ILE A 257 -46.30 20.05 -21.80
N PRO A 258 -47.08 21.09 -21.44
CA PRO A 258 -47.86 21.84 -22.41
C PRO A 258 -46.95 22.68 -23.28
N ILE A 259 -46.97 22.45 -24.58
CA ILE A 259 -46.18 23.16 -25.58
C ILE A 259 -47.12 24.12 -26.34
N PRO A 260 -46.81 25.42 -26.43
CA PRO A 260 -47.59 26.36 -27.23
C PRO A 260 -47.63 25.98 -28.70
N ILE A 261 -48.71 26.37 -29.37
CA ILE A 261 -48.89 26.12 -30.84
C ILE A 261 -47.75 26.81 -31.59
N GLY A 262 -47.14 26.10 -32.52
CA GLY A 262 -46.01 26.60 -33.33
C GLY A 262 -44.65 26.28 -32.73
N MET A 263 -44.58 25.57 -31.60
CA MET A 263 -43.34 25.11 -30.98
C MET A 263 -43.21 23.59 -31.12
N LYS A 264 -41.97 23.14 -31.24
CA LYS A 264 -41.60 21.73 -31.24
C LYS A 264 -40.41 21.50 -30.31
N ILE A 265 -40.49 20.53 -29.46
CA ILE A 265 -39.38 20.08 -28.63
C ILE A 265 -38.80 18.83 -29.24
N GLU A 266 -37.57 18.89 -29.70
CA GLU A 266 -36.83 17.72 -30.16
C GLU A 266 -35.80 17.35 -29.11
N PRO A 267 -35.91 16.19 -28.43
CA PRO A 267 -34.90 15.75 -27.51
C PRO A 267 -33.57 15.51 -28.26
N LEU A 268 -32.50 16.18 -27.82
CA LEU A 268 -31.15 15.84 -28.25
C LEU A 268 -30.82 14.47 -27.60
N ASN A 269 -31.12 13.41 -28.33
CA ASN A 269 -30.72 12.06 -27.95
C ASN A 269 -29.18 11.98 -28.13
N ILE A 270 -28.43 12.44 -27.14
CA ILE A 270 -27.06 12.01 -26.95
C ILE A 270 -27.16 10.59 -26.44
N LYS A 271 -27.27 9.65 -27.40
CA LYS A 271 -27.09 8.22 -27.12
C LYS A 271 -25.61 7.99 -26.81
N LEU A 272 -25.17 8.39 -25.63
CA LEU A 272 -24.12 7.63 -24.97
C LEU A 272 -24.81 6.31 -24.62
N THR A 273 -24.64 5.29 -25.45
CA THR A 273 -25.10 3.95 -25.11
C THR A 273 -24.50 3.61 -23.75
N ASP A 274 -25.33 3.23 -22.78
CA ASP A 274 -24.90 2.90 -21.43
C ASP A 274 -23.67 1.99 -21.41
N SER A 275 -23.58 1.06 -22.38
CA SER A 275 -22.43 0.18 -22.59
C SER A 275 -21.09 0.91 -22.83
N GLN A 276 -21.05 1.95 -23.66
CA GLN A 276 -19.80 2.69 -23.95
C GLN A 276 -19.30 3.47 -22.75
N PHE A 277 -20.21 3.98 -21.93
CA PHE A 277 -19.82 4.68 -20.69
C PHE A 277 -19.22 3.71 -19.67
N PHE A 278 -19.83 2.53 -19.51
CA PHE A 278 -19.29 1.48 -18.64
C PHE A 278 -17.91 1.00 -19.11
N GLU A 279 -17.72 0.83 -20.41
CA GLU A 279 -16.42 0.45 -20.97
C GLU A 279 -15.35 1.51 -20.73
N LEU A 280 -15.64 2.79 -20.90
CA LEU A 280 -14.71 3.89 -20.60
C LEU A 280 -14.36 3.95 -19.12
N LYS A 281 -15.33 3.81 -18.23
CA LYS A 281 -15.10 3.81 -16.78
C LYS A 281 -14.25 2.60 -16.35
N LYS A 282 -14.54 1.43 -16.92
CA LYS A 282 -13.74 0.23 -16.70
C LYS A 282 -12.30 0.41 -17.20
N TYR A 283 -12.13 0.98 -18.39
CA TYR A 283 -10.80 1.26 -18.94
C TYR A 283 -10.01 2.21 -18.05
N SER A 284 -10.62 3.29 -17.54
CA SER A 284 -9.99 4.20 -16.58
C SER A 284 -9.59 3.50 -15.28
N ALA A 285 -10.44 2.61 -14.77
CA ALA A 285 -10.13 1.82 -13.58
C ALA A 285 -8.92 0.90 -13.79
N LEU A 286 -8.85 0.24 -14.95
CA LEU A 286 -7.71 -0.61 -15.30
C LEU A 286 -6.41 0.19 -15.51
N GLN A 287 -6.50 1.40 -16.05
CA GLN A 287 -5.33 2.30 -16.16
C GLN A 287 -4.80 2.70 -14.77
N ILE A 288 -5.69 3.07 -13.85
CA ILE A 288 -5.30 3.40 -12.47
C ILE A 288 -4.68 2.19 -11.80
N ALA A 289 -5.32 1.02 -11.86
CA ALA A 289 -4.81 -0.21 -11.28
C ALA A 289 -3.43 -0.59 -11.86
N GLY A 290 -3.29 -0.51 -13.19
CA GLY A 290 -2.03 -0.79 -13.88
C GLY A 290 -0.88 0.10 -13.46
N ALA A 291 -1.13 1.40 -13.20
CA ALA A 291 -0.11 2.33 -12.72
C ALA A 291 0.40 1.99 -11.30
N PHE A 292 -0.42 1.33 -10.48
CA PHE A 292 -0.03 0.79 -9.18
C PHE A 292 0.49 -0.66 -9.23
N GLY A 293 0.54 -1.29 -10.41
CA GLY A 293 0.91 -2.69 -10.55
C GLY A 293 -0.15 -3.67 -10.06
N ILE A 294 -1.37 -3.20 -9.78
CA ILE A 294 -2.48 -4.01 -9.28
C ILE A 294 -3.17 -4.73 -10.43
N LYS A 295 -3.50 -5.99 -10.24
CA LYS A 295 -4.11 -6.85 -11.24
C LYS A 295 -5.64 -6.69 -11.25
N PRO A 296 -6.32 -6.97 -12.39
CA PRO A 296 -7.76 -6.78 -12.53
C PRO A 296 -8.61 -7.49 -11.46
N ASN A 297 -8.27 -8.71 -11.09
CA ASN A 297 -8.98 -9.47 -10.06
C ASN A 297 -8.98 -8.77 -8.69
N GLN A 298 -7.97 -7.96 -8.39
CA GLN A 298 -7.83 -7.26 -7.11
C GLN A 298 -8.71 -6.01 -7.02
N ILE A 299 -9.16 -5.49 -8.15
CA ILE A 299 -10.17 -4.42 -8.22
C ILE A 299 -11.58 -4.98 -8.52
N ASN A 300 -11.78 -6.28 -8.31
CA ASN A 300 -13.03 -7.01 -8.53
C ASN A 300 -13.48 -7.08 -10.01
N ASP A 301 -12.55 -6.98 -10.95
CA ASP A 301 -12.83 -7.23 -12.36
C ASP A 301 -12.50 -8.70 -12.71
N TYR A 302 -13.53 -9.52 -12.75
CA TYR A 302 -13.43 -10.97 -13.04
C TYR A 302 -13.95 -11.37 -14.43
N GLU A 303 -14.31 -10.42 -15.29
CA GLU A 303 -14.96 -10.74 -16.58
C GLU A 303 -14.16 -11.71 -17.46
N LYS A 304 -12.84 -11.68 -17.37
CA LYS A 304 -11.94 -12.54 -18.16
C LYS A 304 -11.14 -13.52 -17.30
N SER A 305 -11.48 -13.69 -16.01
CA SER A 305 -10.70 -14.53 -15.13
C SER A 305 -11.43 -15.82 -14.76
N SER A 306 -10.83 -16.97 -15.13
CA SER A 306 -11.12 -18.25 -14.49
C SER A 306 -10.44 -18.30 -13.11
N TYR A 307 -10.80 -19.27 -12.26
CA TYR A 307 -10.19 -19.46 -10.95
C TYR A 307 -8.66 -19.60 -11.04
N ALA A 308 -8.17 -20.40 -11.98
CA ALA A 308 -6.73 -20.57 -12.24
C ALA A 308 -6.04 -19.25 -12.65
N ASN A 309 -6.71 -18.42 -13.47
CA ASN A 309 -6.19 -17.12 -13.85
C ASN A 309 -6.09 -16.15 -12.67
N SER A 310 -7.02 -16.21 -11.71
CA SER A 310 -6.98 -15.38 -10.52
C SER A 310 -5.81 -15.75 -9.60
N GLU A 311 -5.49 -17.03 -9.44
CA GLU A 311 -4.33 -17.47 -8.70
C GLU A 311 -3.02 -17.00 -9.35
N MET A 312 -2.90 -17.14 -10.66
CA MET A 312 -1.75 -16.65 -11.42
C MET A 312 -1.61 -15.12 -11.32
N GLN A 313 -2.71 -14.37 -11.33
CA GLN A 313 -2.69 -12.91 -11.13
C GLN A 313 -2.19 -12.53 -9.73
N ASN A 314 -2.55 -13.28 -8.68
CA ASN A 314 -2.06 -13.03 -7.33
C ASN A 314 -0.56 -13.28 -7.22
N ILE A 315 -0.04 -14.35 -7.83
CA ILE A 315 1.40 -14.64 -7.90
C ILE A 315 2.12 -13.53 -8.69
N SER A 316 1.58 -13.14 -9.84
CA SER A 316 2.13 -12.08 -10.67
C SER A 316 2.14 -10.73 -9.96
N PHE A 317 1.09 -10.39 -9.19
CA PHE A 317 1.07 -9.20 -8.35
C PHE A 317 2.21 -9.21 -7.31
N TYR A 318 2.41 -10.34 -6.65
CA TYR A 318 3.48 -10.47 -5.68
C TYR A 318 4.86 -10.27 -6.35
N ILE A 319 5.14 -10.98 -7.45
CA ILE A 319 6.44 -10.94 -8.13
C ILE A 319 6.69 -9.57 -8.76
N ASP A 320 5.71 -9.02 -9.48
CA ASP A 320 5.89 -7.83 -10.30
C ASP A 320 5.83 -6.53 -9.47
N THR A 321 5.10 -6.53 -8.34
CA THR A 321 4.80 -5.31 -7.58
C THR A 321 5.36 -5.36 -6.16
N GLU A 322 4.95 -6.36 -5.37
CA GLU A 322 5.27 -6.39 -3.94
C GLU A 322 6.74 -6.70 -3.66
N LEU A 323 7.36 -7.59 -4.42
CA LEU A 323 8.74 -8.02 -4.18
C LEU A 323 9.73 -6.85 -4.23
N PHE A 324 9.55 -5.91 -5.17
CA PHE A 324 10.38 -4.70 -5.23
C PHE A 324 10.18 -3.81 -4.00
N ILE A 325 8.93 -3.63 -3.59
CA ILE A 325 8.57 -2.82 -2.43
C ILE A 325 9.22 -3.39 -1.17
N LEU A 326 9.01 -4.69 -0.93
CA LEU A 326 9.59 -5.39 0.23
C LEU A 326 11.10 -5.25 0.29
N LYS A 327 11.77 -5.50 -0.84
CA LYS A 327 13.23 -5.39 -0.93
C LYS A 327 13.73 -4.00 -0.56
N GLN A 328 13.08 -2.94 -1.07
CA GLN A 328 13.45 -1.56 -0.75
C GLN A 328 13.29 -1.27 0.75
N TYR A 329 12.20 -1.77 1.35
CA TYR A 329 11.96 -1.58 2.78
C TYR A 329 13.00 -2.33 3.62
N GLU A 330 13.29 -3.59 3.28
CA GLU A 330 14.29 -4.42 3.96
C GLU A 330 15.68 -3.78 3.91
N GLU A 331 16.11 -3.31 2.75
CA GLU A 331 17.40 -2.63 2.55
C GLU A 331 17.52 -1.35 3.38
N GLU A 332 16.45 -0.54 3.44
CA GLU A 332 16.44 0.70 4.24
C GLU A 332 16.46 0.42 5.74
N LEU A 333 15.71 -0.60 6.20
CA LEU A 333 15.72 -1.04 7.59
C LEU A 333 17.09 -1.57 8.00
N ASP A 334 17.69 -2.43 7.18
CA ASP A 334 19.02 -3.01 7.46
C ASP A 334 20.10 -1.93 7.52
N TYR A 335 20.01 -0.93 6.65
CA TYR A 335 21.00 0.12 6.62
C TYR A 335 20.93 1.06 7.83
N LYS A 336 19.72 1.43 8.30
CA LYS A 336 19.52 2.48 9.31
C LYS A 336 19.20 1.98 10.71
N LEU A 337 18.64 0.77 10.85
CA LEU A 337 18.29 0.22 12.16
C LEU A 337 19.29 -0.79 12.69
N LEU A 338 20.14 -1.37 11.84
CA LEU A 338 21.19 -2.27 12.27
C LEU A 338 22.51 -1.54 12.49
N GLU A 339 23.16 -1.89 13.57
CA GLU A 339 24.52 -1.47 13.80
C GLU A 339 25.49 -2.03 12.75
N PRO A 340 26.59 -1.36 12.43
CA PRO A 340 27.59 -1.88 11.53
C PRO A 340 28.15 -3.25 11.93
N SER A 341 28.18 -3.54 13.23
CA SER A 341 28.55 -4.83 13.82
C SER A 341 27.57 -5.93 13.46
N ASP A 342 26.27 -5.66 13.58
CA ASP A 342 25.19 -6.60 13.27
C ASP A 342 25.16 -6.93 11.77
N ARG A 343 25.30 -5.91 10.92
CA ARG A 343 25.40 -6.12 9.46
C ARG A 343 26.59 -6.98 9.06
N ARG A 344 27.76 -6.78 9.70
CA ARG A 344 28.95 -7.62 9.46
C ARG A 344 28.78 -9.07 9.93
N GLN A 345 27.91 -9.30 10.92
CA GLN A 345 27.52 -10.64 11.38
C GLN A 345 26.48 -11.30 10.50
N GLY A 346 26.07 -10.66 9.39
CA GLY A 346 25.07 -11.21 8.47
C GLY A 346 23.64 -11.14 9.00
N LYS A 347 23.33 -10.22 9.92
CA LYS A 347 21.96 -10.01 10.40
C LYS A 347 21.18 -9.11 9.43
N TYR A 348 19.88 -9.39 9.27
CA TYR A 348 19.01 -8.64 8.38
C TYR A 348 17.54 -8.79 8.76
N TYR A 349 16.73 -7.81 8.38
CA TYR A 349 15.28 -7.87 8.48
C TYR A 349 14.68 -8.45 7.20
N LYS A 350 13.62 -9.21 7.32
CA LYS A 350 12.87 -9.73 6.17
C LYS A 350 11.39 -9.79 6.46
N PHE A 351 10.57 -9.35 5.52
CA PHE A 351 9.13 -9.56 5.59
C PHE A 351 8.79 -11.03 5.28
N ASN A 352 7.85 -11.57 6.04
CA ASN A 352 7.42 -12.96 5.82
C ASN A 352 6.33 -13.01 4.76
N GLU A 353 6.73 -13.16 3.52
CA GLU A 353 5.91 -13.27 2.33
C GLU A 353 5.00 -14.50 2.31
N ASN A 354 5.35 -15.56 3.05
CA ASN A 354 4.56 -16.79 3.12
C ASN A 354 3.13 -16.56 3.64
N VAL A 355 2.88 -15.44 4.29
CA VAL A 355 1.53 -15.08 4.75
C VAL A 355 0.59 -14.76 3.59
N ILE A 356 1.10 -14.14 2.52
CA ILE A 356 0.30 -13.80 1.32
C ILE A 356 0.18 -14.99 0.40
N LEU A 357 1.25 -15.77 0.29
CA LEU A 357 1.30 -16.96 -0.54
C LEU A 357 0.57 -18.17 0.11
N ARG A 358 -0.10 -17.98 1.24
CA ARG A 358 -0.98 -18.99 1.83
C ARG A 358 -2.10 -19.32 0.85
N THR A 359 -1.89 -20.42 0.14
CA THR A 359 -2.88 -21.05 -0.71
C THR A 359 -4.01 -21.66 0.16
N ASP A 360 -5.00 -22.27 -0.48
CA ASP A 360 -6.03 -23.02 0.24
C ASP A 360 -5.41 -24.13 1.14
N ALA A 361 -6.19 -24.58 2.11
CA ALA A 361 -5.71 -25.56 3.11
C ALA A 361 -5.17 -26.86 2.49
N LYS A 362 -5.67 -27.26 1.32
CA LYS A 362 -5.23 -28.48 0.62
C LYS A 362 -3.84 -28.30 0.02
N SER A 363 -3.63 -27.22 -0.70
CA SER A 363 -2.31 -26.87 -1.29
C SER A 363 -1.27 -26.67 -0.20
N GLN A 364 -1.62 -25.97 0.89
CA GLN A 364 -0.74 -25.80 2.04
C GLN A 364 -0.35 -27.13 2.68
N ALA A 365 -1.31 -28.02 2.89
CA ALA A 365 -1.04 -29.36 3.43
C ALA A 365 -0.10 -30.16 2.51
N THR A 366 -0.30 -30.07 1.19
CA THR A 366 0.55 -30.75 0.20
C THR A 366 1.99 -30.22 0.24
N ILE A 367 2.16 -28.89 0.27
CA ILE A 367 3.47 -28.24 0.33
C ILE A 367 4.21 -28.62 1.61
N LEU A 368 3.57 -28.48 2.77
CA LEU A 368 4.19 -28.80 4.06
C LEU A 368 4.53 -30.29 4.16
N THR A 369 3.65 -31.19 3.68
CA THR A 369 3.93 -32.62 3.64
C THR A 369 5.14 -32.88 2.76
N GLY A 370 5.21 -32.28 1.57
CA GLY A 370 6.36 -32.40 0.68
C GLY A 370 7.67 -31.92 1.32
N TYR A 371 7.67 -30.81 2.01
CA TYR A 371 8.87 -30.29 2.69
C TYR A 371 9.34 -31.17 3.83
N VAL A 372 8.41 -31.73 4.62
CA VAL A 372 8.75 -32.65 5.69
C VAL A 372 9.27 -34.00 5.14
N GLN A 373 8.60 -34.57 4.13
CA GLN A 373 9.00 -35.83 3.51
C GLN A 373 10.36 -35.79 2.79
N ASN A 374 10.73 -34.61 2.26
CA ASN A 374 12.02 -34.38 1.60
C ASN A 374 13.11 -33.87 2.54
N GLY A 375 12.87 -33.82 3.85
CA GLY A 375 13.85 -33.38 4.83
C GLY A 375 14.23 -31.92 4.76
N ILE A 376 13.33 -31.05 4.24
CA ILE A 376 13.51 -29.59 4.19
C ILE A 376 13.05 -28.97 5.51
N TYR A 377 11.91 -29.43 6.04
CA TYR A 377 11.36 -29.02 7.34
C TYR A 377 11.30 -30.19 8.29
N THR A 378 11.54 -29.92 9.57
CA THR A 378 11.20 -30.84 10.63
C THR A 378 9.68 -30.87 10.84
N PRO A 379 9.10 -31.94 11.37
CA PRO A 379 7.70 -32.00 11.74
C PRO A 379 7.27 -30.83 12.66
N ASN A 380 8.13 -30.41 13.59
CA ASN A 380 7.86 -29.32 14.51
C ASN A 380 7.90 -27.95 13.84
N GLU A 381 8.74 -27.72 12.83
CA GLU A 381 8.71 -26.51 12.02
C GLU A 381 7.41 -26.42 11.21
N ALA A 382 6.98 -27.50 10.57
CA ALA A 382 5.69 -27.57 9.87
C ALA A 382 4.51 -27.32 10.83
N ARG A 383 4.55 -27.87 12.05
CA ARG A 383 3.56 -27.59 13.10
C ARG A 383 3.55 -26.11 13.53
N SER A 384 4.73 -25.53 13.69
CA SER A 384 4.88 -24.10 14.02
C SER A 384 4.30 -23.22 12.93
N TYR A 385 4.52 -23.56 11.66
CA TYR A 385 3.93 -22.86 10.52
C TYR A 385 2.39 -22.86 10.56
N MET A 386 1.79 -23.92 11.09
CA MET A 386 0.34 -24.06 11.29
C MET A 386 -0.15 -23.57 12.66
N ASN A 387 0.67 -22.87 13.43
CA ASN A 387 0.38 -22.44 14.81
C ASN A 387 -0.03 -23.62 15.73
N LYS A 388 0.60 -24.79 15.58
CA LYS A 388 0.41 -25.95 16.44
C LYS A 388 1.58 -26.10 17.41
N PRO A 389 1.35 -26.53 18.66
CA PRO A 389 2.42 -26.72 19.63
C PRO A 389 3.39 -27.80 19.16
N ARG A 390 4.65 -27.67 19.55
CA ARG A 390 5.70 -28.67 19.28
C ARG A 390 5.33 -30.03 19.92
N LYS A 391 5.84 -31.11 19.33
CA LYS A 391 5.71 -32.47 19.84
C LYS A 391 7.10 -33.06 20.05
N GLU A 392 7.26 -33.85 21.09
CA GLU A 392 8.48 -34.62 21.33
C GLU A 392 8.78 -35.52 20.14
N GLY A 393 10.06 -35.66 19.75
CA GLY A 393 10.50 -36.39 18.57
C GLY A 393 10.23 -35.71 17.23
N GLY A 394 9.65 -34.51 17.22
CA GLY A 394 9.34 -33.76 15.98
C GLY A 394 10.42 -32.79 15.51
N ASP A 395 11.60 -32.78 16.13
CA ASP A 395 12.71 -31.88 15.81
C ASP A 395 13.77 -32.50 14.91
N GLU A 396 13.59 -33.78 14.57
CA GLU A 396 14.47 -34.48 13.65
C GLU A 396 13.93 -34.40 12.22
N LEU A 397 14.85 -34.26 11.26
CA LEU A 397 14.49 -34.34 9.85
C LEU A 397 14.14 -35.79 9.50
N ILE A 398 13.04 -35.99 8.81
CA ILE A 398 12.60 -37.28 8.31
C ILE A 398 12.66 -37.27 6.78
N CYS A 399 13.01 -38.40 6.19
CA CYS A 399 12.99 -38.58 4.75
C CYS A 399 12.38 -39.96 4.38
N ASN A 400 11.98 -40.09 3.13
CA ASN A 400 11.52 -41.39 2.63
C ASN A 400 12.73 -42.31 2.46
N GLY A 401 12.73 -43.44 3.17
CA GLY A 401 13.81 -44.42 3.13
C GLY A 401 14.04 -45.10 1.76
N ASN A 402 13.15 -44.83 0.80
CA ASN A 402 13.31 -45.30 -0.59
C ASN A 402 14.25 -44.44 -1.44
N TYR A 403 14.72 -43.29 -0.92
CA TYR A 403 15.68 -42.46 -1.62
C TYR A 403 17.10 -42.98 -1.42
N ILE A 404 17.78 -43.25 -2.53
CA ILE A 404 19.19 -43.62 -2.54
C ILE A 404 20.03 -42.49 -3.14
N LYS A 405 21.27 -42.37 -2.71
CA LYS A 405 22.20 -41.41 -3.28
C LYS A 405 22.43 -41.73 -4.76
N VAL A 406 22.47 -40.68 -5.61
CA VAL A 406 22.73 -40.85 -7.05
C VAL A 406 24.01 -41.67 -7.32
N ALA A 407 25.03 -41.50 -6.49
CA ALA A 407 26.27 -42.27 -6.54
C ALA A 407 26.11 -43.77 -6.21
N GLN A 408 24.97 -44.19 -5.66
CA GLN A 408 24.66 -45.59 -5.28
C GLN A 408 23.69 -46.24 -6.27
N ILE A 409 23.20 -45.52 -7.28
CA ILE A 409 22.35 -46.07 -8.32
C ILE A 409 23.15 -47.11 -9.12
N GLY A 410 22.69 -48.35 -9.15
CA GLY A 410 23.33 -49.45 -9.88
C GLY A 410 24.43 -50.20 -9.10
N ILE A 411 24.67 -49.84 -7.84
CA ILE A 411 25.49 -50.63 -6.94
C ILE A 411 24.54 -51.66 -6.30
N GLU A 412 24.43 -52.84 -6.88
CA GLU A 412 23.81 -53.98 -6.18
C GLU A 412 24.64 -54.29 -4.94
N GLU A 413 24.03 -54.22 -3.74
CA GLU A 413 24.63 -54.82 -2.55
C GLU A 413 24.88 -56.29 -2.85
N LYS A 414 26.12 -56.66 -3.07
CA LYS A 414 26.53 -58.08 -2.97
C LYS A 414 26.21 -58.53 -1.53
N LYS A 415 25.07 -59.17 -1.37
CA LYS A 415 24.85 -59.97 -0.17
C LYS A 415 26.02 -60.94 -0.05
N GLU A 416 26.88 -60.72 0.93
CA GLU A 416 27.81 -61.79 1.38
C GLU A 416 26.96 -62.97 1.83
N GLY A 417 26.84 -63.94 0.93
CA GLY A 417 26.32 -65.21 1.25
C GLY A 417 27.32 -65.94 2.18
N GLY A 418 27.07 -65.82 3.47
CA GLY A 418 27.72 -66.73 4.45
C GLY A 418 27.32 -68.12 4.13
N GLY A 419 28.16 -68.83 3.38
CA GLY A 419 28.14 -70.26 3.27
C GLY A 419 28.68 -70.83 4.56
N ASP A 420 27.78 -71.35 5.35
CA ASP A 420 28.17 -72.29 6.42
C ASP A 420 28.20 -73.70 5.81
N ASN A 421 29.40 -74.20 5.69
CA ASN A 421 29.67 -75.60 5.42
C ASN A 421 30.21 -76.23 6.69
N GLY A 422 29.45 -77.14 7.27
CA GLY A 422 29.92 -78.01 8.31
C GLY A 422 29.02 -79.19 8.41
#